data_bb88303a9d43c56d7bdd3c5f4254b63e
#
_entry.id   bb88303a9d43c56d7bdd3c5f4254b63e
#
_cell.length_a   1.000
_cell.length_b   1.000
_cell.length_c   1.000
_cell.angle_alpha   90.00
_cell.angle_beta   90.00
_cell.angle_gamma   90.00
#
_symmetry.space_group_name_H-M   'P 1'
#
loop_
_entity.id
_entity.type
_entity.pdbx_description
1 polymer ?
#
loop_
_entity_poly.entity_id
_entity_poly.type
_entity_poly.pdbx_seq_one_letter_code
_entity_poly.pdbx_strand_id
1 'polypeptide(L)'
;MKPPLSRCPPARASLNSSPMVTITGEYLGDLHCRAVHQPSGVVLETDAPKDNQGRGEAFSPTDLVAAGFATCIATTMAIVARKHGVELGGFRYEVTKEMSADAPRRISRLAARIWMPASAKGVPQGVLEKAANACPVHQSLAASVEKVIELIWE
;
A
#
# COMPACT_ATOMS: atom_id res chain seq x y z
N MET A 1 2.57 -5.72 42.50
CA MET A 1 3.90 -5.85 41.90
C MET A 1 3.73 -6.45 40.52
N LYS A 2 3.98 -5.68 39.44
CA LYS A 2 4.01 -6.21 38.08
C LYS A 2 5.38 -6.83 37.79
N PRO A 3 5.49 -8.01 37.17
CA PRO A 3 6.78 -8.58 36.80
C PRO A 3 7.47 -7.74 35.73
N PRO A 4 8.82 -7.70 35.72
CA PRO A 4 9.57 -6.95 34.72
C PRO A 4 9.46 -7.64 33.34
N LEU A 5 9.25 -6.83 32.30
CA LEU A 5 9.28 -7.27 30.93
C LEU A 5 10.68 -7.82 30.58
N SER A 6 10.76 -9.08 30.23
CA SER A 6 11.99 -9.73 29.76
C SER A 6 12.46 -9.08 28.47
N ARG A 7 13.67 -8.52 28.49
CA ARG A 7 14.34 -8.01 27.27
C ARG A 7 14.63 -9.19 26.33
N CYS A 8 14.04 -9.15 25.17
CA CYS A 8 14.41 -10.03 24.06
C CYS A 8 15.85 -9.70 23.63
N PRO A 9 16.74 -10.70 23.43
CA PRO A 9 18.10 -10.44 22.97
C PRO A 9 18.09 -9.92 21.52
N PRO A 10 19.06 -9.07 21.12
CA PRO A 10 19.13 -8.58 19.75
C PRO A 10 19.42 -9.74 18.79
N ALA A 11 18.61 -9.84 17.74
CA ALA A 11 18.81 -10.80 16.66
C ALA A 11 20.15 -10.51 15.96
N ARG A 12 20.96 -11.54 15.76
CA ARG A 12 22.21 -11.46 14.99
C ARG A 12 21.87 -11.09 13.54
N ALA A 13 22.37 -9.95 13.08
CA ALA A 13 22.28 -9.53 11.69
C ALA A 13 23.06 -10.51 10.80
N SER A 14 22.38 -11.20 9.87
CA SER A 14 23.04 -11.96 8.82
C SER A 14 23.40 -11.01 7.66
N LEU A 15 24.61 -11.14 7.12
CA LEU A 15 25.20 -10.27 6.08
C LEU A 15 24.48 -10.31 4.71
N ASN A 16 23.32 -10.94 4.59
CA ASN A 16 22.54 -11.09 3.35
C ASN A 16 21.03 -10.86 3.57
N SER A 17 20.62 -10.05 4.55
CA SER A 17 19.22 -9.77 4.80
C SER A 17 18.73 -8.60 3.94
N SER A 18 17.66 -8.81 3.19
CA SER A 18 16.86 -7.72 2.62
C SER A 18 16.55 -6.67 3.70
N PRO A 19 16.51 -5.37 3.37
CA PRO A 19 16.25 -4.31 4.36
C PRO A 19 14.93 -4.61 5.07
N MET A 20 15.01 -4.69 6.41
CA MET A 20 13.86 -4.94 7.28
C MET A 20 13.33 -3.60 7.80
N VAL A 21 12.04 -3.36 7.63
CA VAL A 21 11.34 -2.20 8.20
C VAL A 21 10.48 -2.66 9.37
N THR A 22 10.61 -1.98 10.50
CA THR A 22 9.79 -2.24 11.69
C THR A 22 8.70 -1.18 11.79
N ILE A 23 7.47 -1.64 12.00
CA ILE A 23 6.33 -0.82 12.37
C ILE A 23 5.89 -1.31 13.75
N THR A 24 5.78 -0.39 14.70
CA THR A 24 5.21 -0.68 16.02
C THR A 24 3.83 -0.07 16.11
N GLY A 25 2.98 -0.63 16.96
CA GLY A 25 1.63 -0.10 17.11
C GLY A 25 0.95 -0.56 18.38
N GLU A 26 -0.19 0.01 18.66
CA GLU A 26 -1.04 -0.27 19.80
C GLU A 26 -2.52 -0.22 19.39
N TYR A 27 -3.31 -1.07 20.01
CA TYR A 27 -4.77 -0.99 19.95
C TYR A 27 -5.25 -0.07 21.06
N LEU A 28 -5.92 1.02 20.70
CA LEU A 28 -6.34 2.07 21.63
C LEU A 28 -7.72 1.82 22.25
N GLY A 29 -8.41 0.76 21.85
CA GLY A 29 -9.81 0.51 22.19
C GLY A 29 -10.76 1.02 21.08
N ASP A 30 -12.03 0.74 21.23
CA ASP A 30 -13.11 1.19 20.33
C ASP A 30 -12.84 0.95 18.83
N LEU A 31 -12.17 -0.16 18.50
CA LEU A 31 -11.79 -0.56 17.14
C LEU A 31 -10.79 0.40 16.47
N HIS A 32 -10.05 1.16 17.26
CA HIS A 32 -9.06 2.13 16.84
C HIS A 32 -7.63 1.67 17.13
N CYS A 33 -6.73 1.86 16.17
CA CYS A 33 -5.31 1.52 16.30
C CYS A 33 -4.43 2.69 15.91
N ARG A 34 -3.23 2.69 16.48
CA ARG A 34 -2.16 3.62 16.13
C ARG A 34 -0.92 2.82 15.73
N ALA A 35 -0.27 3.22 14.66
CA ALA A 35 0.97 2.61 14.18
C ALA A 35 2.05 3.67 13.95
N VAL A 36 3.31 3.32 14.18
CA VAL A 36 4.47 4.20 14.02
C VAL A 36 5.47 3.52 13.08
N HIS A 37 5.81 4.19 12.00
CA HIS A 37 6.89 3.77 11.11
C HIS A 37 8.23 4.11 11.73
N GLN A 38 8.93 3.12 12.28
CA GLN A 38 10.15 3.34 13.07
C GLN A 38 11.24 4.12 12.35
N PRO A 39 11.53 3.90 11.05
CA PRO A 39 12.59 4.65 10.37
C PRO A 39 12.33 6.15 10.24
N SER A 40 11.06 6.59 10.09
CA SER A 40 10.72 8.01 9.87
C SER A 40 10.01 8.67 11.05
N GLY A 41 9.52 7.90 12.02
CA GLY A 41 8.69 8.41 13.12
C GLY A 41 7.27 8.83 12.72
N VAL A 42 6.88 8.65 11.45
CA VAL A 42 5.53 8.99 10.98
C VAL A 42 4.50 8.11 11.67
N VAL A 43 3.43 8.74 12.15
CA VAL A 43 2.31 8.09 12.82
C VAL A 43 1.14 7.94 11.85
N LEU A 44 0.50 6.79 11.91
CA LEU A 44 -0.72 6.47 11.19
C LEU A 44 -1.76 5.97 12.20
N GLU A 45 -3.01 6.40 12.04
CA GLU A 45 -4.14 5.88 12.80
C GLU A 45 -5.12 5.17 11.88
N THR A 46 -5.76 4.12 12.39
CA THR A 46 -6.80 3.37 11.68
C THR A 46 -8.03 3.22 12.53
N ASP A 47 -9.17 3.16 11.88
CA ASP A 47 -10.46 2.87 12.50
C ASP A 47 -11.17 1.77 11.73
N ALA A 48 -12.02 0.99 12.40
CA ALA A 48 -12.86 0.05 11.69
C ALA A 48 -13.89 0.81 10.84
N PRO A 49 -14.24 0.30 9.66
CA PRO A 49 -15.21 0.98 8.81
C PRO A 49 -16.63 0.87 9.38
N LYS A 50 -17.52 1.79 8.99
CA LYS A 50 -18.90 1.86 9.48
C LYS A 50 -19.71 0.58 9.24
N ASP A 51 -19.46 -0.09 8.11
CA ASP A 51 -20.10 -1.36 7.76
C ASP A 51 -19.54 -2.57 8.55
N ASN A 52 -18.56 -2.33 9.42
CA ASN A 52 -17.97 -3.33 10.32
C ASN A 52 -17.79 -2.79 11.75
N GLN A 53 -18.83 -2.19 12.30
CA GLN A 53 -18.97 -1.71 13.68
C GLN A 53 -18.05 -0.53 14.07
N GLY A 54 -17.25 0.01 13.16
CA GLY A 54 -16.39 1.15 13.41
C GLY A 54 -17.07 2.49 13.20
N ARG A 55 -16.37 3.56 13.59
CA ARG A 55 -16.83 4.94 13.38
C ARG A 55 -16.51 5.47 11.98
N GLY A 56 -15.49 4.87 11.32
CA GLY A 56 -15.04 5.28 10.01
C GLY A 56 -14.48 6.70 9.98
N GLU A 57 -13.76 7.09 11.04
CA GLU A 57 -13.16 8.42 11.21
C GLU A 57 -11.74 8.50 10.62
N ALA A 58 -11.14 7.36 10.30
CA ALA A 58 -9.84 7.24 9.67
C ALA A 58 -9.87 6.14 8.60
N PHE A 59 -8.75 5.93 7.93
CA PHE A 59 -8.60 4.77 7.03
C PHE A 59 -8.85 3.47 7.79
N SER A 60 -9.63 2.57 7.21
CA SER A 60 -9.63 1.19 7.71
C SER A 60 -8.32 0.49 7.34
N PRO A 61 -7.92 -0.58 8.07
CA PRO A 61 -6.75 -1.37 7.68
C PRO A 61 -6.79 -1.85 6.22
N THR A 62 -7.97 -2.19 5.70
CA THR A 62 -8.14 -2.60 4.30
C THR A 62 -8.09 -1.42 3.32
N ASP A 63 -8.42 -0.19 3.74
CA ASP A 63 -8.20 1.01 2.93
C ASP A 63 -6.70 1.29 2.75
N LEU A 64 -5.88 1.00 3.77
CA LEU A 64 -4.44 1.12 3.66
C LEU A 64 -3.85 0.13 2.65
N VAL A 65 -4.43 -1.06 2.52
CA VAL A 65 -4.03 -2.01 1.47
C VAL A 65 -4.34 -1.44 0.09
N ALA A 66 -5.52 -0.83 -0.10
CA ALA A 66 -5.88 -0.16 -1.35
C ALA A 66 -4.99 1.04 -1.65
N ALA A 67 -4.72 1.89 -0.65
CA ALA A 67 -3.80 3.02 -0.78
C ALA A 67 -2.37 2.53 -1.10
N GLY A 68 -1.90 1.49 -0.42
CA GLY A 68 -0.61 0.85 -0.71
C GLY A 68 -0.52 0.31 -2.13
N PHE A 69 -1.61 -0.29 -2.64
CA PHE A 69 -1.69 -0.76 -4.03
C PHE A 69 -1.50 0.39 -5.03
N ALA A 70 -2.28 1.47 -4.90
CA ALA A 70 -2.22 2.61 -5.82
C ALA A 70 -0.88 3.38 -5.74
N THR A 71 -0.40 3.66 -4.53
CA THR A 71 0.88 4.37 -4.33
C THR A 71 2.07 3.56 -4.81
N CYS A 72 2.06 2.24 -4.63
CA CYS A 72 3.11 1.36 -5.12
C CYS A 72 3.16 1.34 -6.65
N ILE A 73 2.01 1.28 -7.32
CA ILE A 73 1.92 1.37 -8.78
C ILE A 73 2.52 2.70 -9.26
N ALA A 74 2.07 3.82 -8.67
CA ALA A 74 2.54 5.17 -9.05
C ALA A 74 4.06 5.31 -8.90
N THR A 75 4.61 4.91 -7.75
CA THR A 75 6.07 4.99 -7.52
C THR A 75 6.87 4.04 -8.39
N THR A 76 6.36 2.83 -8.66
CA THR A 76 7.04 1.88 -9.55
C THR A 76 7.09 2.40 -10.99
N MET A 77 6.00 2.96 -11.50
CA MET A 77 5.98 3.61 -12.81
C MET A 77 6.97 4.77 -12.88
N ALA A 78 7.03 5.62 -11.85
CA ALA A 78 7.97 6.75 -11.80
C ALA A 78 9.44 6.28 -11.79
N ILE A 79 9.75 5.23 -11.03
CA ILE A 79 11.10 4.63 -11.01
C ILE A 79 11.48 4.09 -12.40
N VAL A 80 10.55 3.43 -13.08
CA VAL A 80 10.81 2.89 -14.42
C VAL A 80 10.95 4.02 -15.45
N ALA A 81 10.11 5.06 -15.40
CA ALA A 81 10.23 6.22 -16.28
C ALA A 81 11.60 6.90 -16.17
N ARG A 82 12.13 7.06 -14.95
CA ARG A 82 13.48 7.59 -14.72
C ARG A 82 14.58 6.79 -15.42
N LYS A 83 14.45 5.48 -15.50
CA LYS A 83 15.41 4.63 -16.25
C LYS A 83 15.38 4.91 -17.75
N HIS A 84 14.31 5.49 -18.25
CA HIS A 84 14.16 5.97 -19.64
C HIS A 84 14.47 7.47 -19.79
N GLY A 85 15.00 8.12 -18.74
CA GLY A 85 15.32 9.55 -18.77
C GLY A 85 14.08 10.46 -18.67
N VAL A 86 12.94 9.95 -18.22
CA VAL A 86 11.68 10.68 -18.12
C VAL A 86 11.29 10.89 -16.68
N GLU A 87 11.06 12.14 -16.28
CA GLU A 87 10.41 12.49 -15.01
C GLU A 87 8.91 12.64 -15.25
N LEU A 88 8.12 11.80 -14.58
CA LEU A 88 6.66 11.83 -14.76
C LEU A 88 6.02 13.11 -14.18
N GLY A 89 6.64 13.70 -13.16
CA GLY A 89 6.04 14.82 -12.43
C GLY A 89 4.88 14.36 -11.54
N GLY A 90 4.05 15.31 -11.12
CA GLY A 90 2.84 15.00 -10.36
C GLY A 90 1.71 14.47 -11.26
N PHE A 91 1.05 13.43 -10.80
CA PHE A 91 -0.17 12.89 -11.43
C PHE A 91 -1.14 12.39 -10.37
N ARG A 92 -2.40 12.31 -10.74
CA ARG A 92 -3.46 11.85 -9.83
C ARG A 92 -3.82 10.40 -10.07
N TYR A 93 -4.33 9.76 -9.03
CA TYR A 93 -4.92 8.43 -9.10
C TYR A 93 -6.15 8.34 -8.20
N GLU A 94 -6.99 7.38 -8.50
CA GLU A 94 -8.13 6.96 -7.69
C GLU A 94 -8.04 5.45 -7.52
N VAL A 95 -8.38 4.96 -6.34
CA VAL A 95 -8.46 3.52 -6.08
C VAL A 95 -9.76 3.20 -5.40
N THR A 96 -10.45 2.18 -5.88
CA THR A 96 -11.63 1.62 -5.24
C THR A 96 -11.31 0.23 -4.70
N LYS A 97 -11.95 -0.08 -3.58
CA LYS A 97 -11.83 -1.36 -2.89
C LYS A 97 -13.20 -1.97 -2.72
N GLU A 98 -13.33 -3.23 -3.10
CA GLU A 98 -14.54 -4.01 -2.86
C GLU A 98 -14.24 -5.15 -1.89
N MET A 99 -15.15 -5.36 -0.93
CA MET A 99 -15.07 -6.47 0.01
C MET A 99 -15.92 -7.63 -0.47
N SER A 100 -15.51 -8.85 -0.13
CA SER A 100 -16.29 -10.05 -0.46
C SER A 100 -17.64 -10.05 0.27
N ALA A 101 -18.66 -10.56 -0.40
CA ALA A 101 -19.97 -10.80 0.20
C ALA A 101 -20.03 -12.10 1.03
N ASP A 102 -19.16 -13.05 0.73
CA ASP A 102 -19.03 -14.36 1.39
C ASP A 102 -17.97 -14.34 2.50
N ALA A 103 -18.03 -15.32 3.38
CA ALA A 103 -17.03 -15.54 4.43
C ALA A 103 -15.86 -16.42 3.92
N PRO A 104 -14.65 -16.21 4.44
CA PRO A 104 -14.26 -15.13 5.34
C PRO A 104 -14.21 -13.77 4.62
N ARG A 105 -14.60 -12.70 5.32
CA ARG A 105 -14.55 -11.32 4.80
C ARG A 105 -13.13 -10.97 4.36
N ARG A 106 -12.98 -10.54 3.12
CA ARG A 106 -11.68 -10.23 2.49
C ARG A 106 -11.84 -9.16 1.42
N ILE A 107 -10.74 -8.57 1.01
CA ILE A 107 -10.75 -7.74 -0.20
C ILE A 107 -10.97 -8.68 -1.40
N SER A 108 -12.01 -8.43 -2.18
CA SER A 108 -12.32 -9.18 -3.40
C SER A 108 -11.78 -8.50 -4.65
N ARG A 109 -11.77 -7.16 -4.66
CA ARG A 109 -11.32 -6.39 -5.82
C ARG A 109 -10.65 -5.08 -5.41
N LEU A 110 -9.58 -4.72 -6.14
CA LEU A 110 -8.93 -3.43 -6.12
C LEU A 110 -8.86 -2.90 -7.56
N ALA A 111 -9.38 -1.70 -7.78
CA ALA A 111 -9.33 -1.05 -9.09
C ALA A 111 -8.66 0.33 -8.95
N ALA A 112 -7.53 0.51 -9.63
CA ALA A 112 -6.78 1.76 -9.67
C ALA A 112 -6.94 2.42 -11.04
N ARG A 113 -7.34 3.70 -11.06
CA ARG A 113 -7.38 4.58 -12.23
C ARG A 113 -6.28 5.62 -12.07
N ILE A 114 -5.44 5.78 -13.07
CA ILE A 114 -4.26 6.64 -13.00
C ILE A 114 -4.27 7.55 -14.23
N TRP A 115 -4.35 8.86 -14.00
CA TRP A 115 -4.31 9.87 -15.08
C TRP A 115 -2.84 10.18 -15.37
N MET A 116 -2.42 9.73 -16.56
CA MET A 116 -1.03 9.83 -16.97
C MET A 116 -0.67 11.26 -17.37
N PRO A 117 0.45 11.80 -16.87
CA PRO A 117 0.90 13.14 -17.25
C PRO A 117 1.43 13.12 -18.69
N ALA A 118 1.39 14.26 -19.36
CA ALA A 118 1.89 14.39 -20.74
C ALA A 118 3.35 13.93 -20.90
N SER A 119 4.20 14.10 -19.88
CA SER A 119 5.59 13.64 -19.86
C SER A 119 5.70 12.11 -20.03
N ALA A 120 4.68 11.36 -19.64
CA ALA A 120 4.68 9.90 -19.79
C ALA A 120 4.76 9.43 -21.24
N LYS A 121 4.38 10.28 -22.22
CA LYS A 121 4.54 10.01 -23.66
C LYS A 121 6.01 9.86 -24.09
N GLY A 122 6.96 10.32 -23.26
CA GLY A 122 8.39 10.10 -23.47
C GLY A 122 8.88 8.69 -23.14
N VAL A 123 8.06 7.87 -22.47
CA VAL A 123 8.38 6.47 -22.17
C VAL A 123 7.86 5.57 -23.30
N PRO A 124 8.63 4.54 -23.75
CA PRO A 124 8.15 3.64 -24.78
C PRO A 124 6.82 2.98 -24.43
N GLN A 125 5.98 2.77 -25.45
CA GLN A 125 4.64 2.20 -25.30
C GLN A 125 4.67 0.85 -24.56
N GLY A 126 3.73 0.65 -23.65
CA GLY A 126 3.56 -0.58 -22.86
C GLY A 126 4.55 -0.77 -21.70
N VAL A 127 5.55 0.12 -21.56
CA VAL A 127 6.54 0.01 -20.47
C VAL A 127 5.91 0.37 -19.13
N LEU A 128 5.09 1.42 -19.07
CA LEU A 128 4.44 1.86 -17.85
C LEU A 128 3.35 0.89 -17.41
N GLU A 129 2.60 0.29 -18.32
CA GLU A 129 1.63 -0.77 -18.05
C GLU A 129 2.30 -2.01 -17.43
N LYS A 130 3.45 -2.42 -17.98
CA LYS A 130 4.24 -3.51 -17.42
C LYS A 130 4.76 -3.17 -16.02
N ALA A 131 5.24 -1.94 -15.83
CA ALA A 131 5.72 -1.46 -14.54
C ALA A 131 4.59 -1.44 -13.49
N ALA A 132 3.41 -0.96 -13.84
CA ALA A 132 2.24 -0.95 -12.98
C ALA A 132 1.88 -2.36 -12.48
N ASN A 133 1.84 -3.33 -13.41
CA ASN A 133 1.53 -4.72 -13.09
C ASN A 133 2.65 -5.45 -12.31
N ALA A 134 3.89 -4.97 -12.42
CA ALA A 134 5.05 -5.54 -11.72
C ALA A 134 5.30 -4.94 -10.33
N CYS A 135 4.45 -4.01 -9.85
CA CYS A 135 4.68 -3.38 -8.56
C CYS A 135 4.66 -4.42 -7.41
N PRO A 136 5.53 -4.26 -6.39
CA PRO A 136 5.64 -5.24 -5.30
C PRO A 136 4.33 -5.53 -4.57
N VAL A 137 3.50 -4.52 -4.31
CA VAL A 137 2.20 -4.74 -3.65
C VAL A 137 1.27 -5.57 -4.55
N HIS A 138 1.21 -5.28 -5.85
CA HIS A 138 0.43 -6.08 -6.80
C HIS A 138 0.84 -7.56 -6.77
N GLN A 139 2.15 -7.82 -6.74
CA GLN A 139 2.70 -9.18 -6.72
C GLN A 139 2.49 -9.89 -5.37
N SER A 140 2.32 -9.14 -4.28
CA SER A 140 2.15 -9.69 -2.92
C SER A 140 0.69 -9.99 -2.57
N LEU A 141 -0.27 -9.46 -3.33
CA LEU A 141 -1.69 -9.72 -3.12
C LEU A 141 -2.07 -11.12 -3.61
N ALA A 142 -2.96 -11.79 -2.87
CA ALA A 142 -3.46 -13.10 -3.23
C ALA A 142 -4.05 -13.12 -4.66
N ALA A 143 -3.92 -14.26 -5.35
CA ALA A 143 -4.47 -14.42 -6.69
C ALA A 143 -6.01 -14.30 -6.73
N SER A 144 -6.68 -14.56 -5.61
CA SER A 144 -8.13 -14.39 -5.45
C SER A 144 -8.61 -12.95 -5.40
N VAL A 145 -7.69 -11.97 -5.26
CA VAL A 145 -8.03 -10.54 -5.35
C VAL A 145 -7.98 -10.14 -6.81
N GLU A 146 -9.12 -9.71 -7.35
CA GLU A 146 -9.17 -9.09 -8.66
C GLU A 146 -8.42 -7.75 -8.63
N LYS A 147 -7.45 -7.57 -9.50
CA LYS A 147 -6.63 -6.36 -9.59
C LYS A 147 -6.80 -5.72 -10.96
N VAL A 148 -7.43 -4.55 -10.99
CA VAL A 148 -7.67 -3.78 -12.21
C VAL A 148 -6.82 -2.52 -12.19
N ILE A 149 -6.08 -2.26 -13.26
CA ILE A 149 -5.26 -1.05 -13.43
C ILE A 149 -5.63 -0.42 -14.76
N GLU A 150 -6.12 0.81 -14.71
CA GLU A 150 -6.46 1.61 -15.88
C GLU A 150 -5.55 2.84 -15.94
N LEU A 151 -4.76 2.96 -17.00
CA LEU A 151 -3.98 4.16 -17.30
C LEU A 151 -4.76 5.04 -18.28
N ILE A 152 -5.12 6.24 -17.84
CA ILE A 152 -5.90 7.20 -18.60
C ILE A 152 -4.93 8.20 -19.24
N TRP A 153 -4.84 8.18 -20.54
CA TRP A 153 -3.98 9.06 -21.32
C TRP A 153 -4.77 10.27 -21.82
N GLU A 154 -4.38 11.48 -21.37
CA GLU A 154 -4.96 12.76 -21.80
C GLU A 154 -4.19 13.37 -22.98
#